data_9fb4944107ee5f34faa2ad875cb15cf5
#
_entry.id   9fb4944107ee5f34faa2ad875cb15cf5
#
_cell.length_a   1.000
_cell.length_b   1.000
_cell.length_c   1.000
_cell.angle_alpha   90.00
_cell.angle_beta   90.00
_cell.angle_gamma   90.00
#
_symmetry.space_group_name_H-M   'P 1'
#
loop_
_entity.id
_entity.type
_entity.pdbx_description
1 polymer ?
#
loop_
_entity_poly.entity_id
_entity_poly.type
_entity_poly.pdbx_seq_one_letter_code
_entity_poly.pdbx_strand_id
1 'polypeptide(L)'
;MVSQDSDLKEQQNNIRIDLAAMFRLTAMYGWDDTVWNHITARVPGSDHHFYMHQFGLSYEEVSASNLIKVDEHGTVLEGPKDFNTAGFIIHSAIHLNHPNNKFVFHAHPPSAIAATAFKEIPFLVQDSSMLFGKLVIMNGKDYLLTLMKD
;
A
#
# COMPACT_ATOMS: atom_id res chain seq x y z
N MET A 1 0.49 34.59 -7.86
CA MET A 1 1.46 33.55 -7.46
C MET A 1 0.71 32.60 -6.53
N VAL A 2 0.39 31.39 -7.00
CA VAL A 2 -0.07 30.31 -6.11
C VAL A 2 1.11 30.00 -5.21
N SER A 3 0.92 29.96 -3.90
CA SER A 3 2.04 29.71 -2.99
C SER A 3 2.45 28.25 -3.09
N GLN A 4 3.73 27.93 -2.93
CA GLN A 4 4.23 26.53 -2.89
C GLN A 4 3.46 25.66 -1.89
N ASP A 5 2.94 26.26 -0.85
CA ASP A 5 2.10 25.58 0.16
C ASP A 5 0.73 25.16 -0.38
N SER A 6 0.12 25.97 -1.28
CA SER A 6 -1.15 25.58 -1.93
C SER A 6 -0.97 24.42 -2.90
N ASP A 7 0.13 24.41 -3.66
CA ASP A 7 0.43 23.34 -4.60
C ASP A 7 0.72 22.03 -3.87
N LEU A 8 1.39 22.09 -2.73
CA LEU A 8 1.67 20.91 -1.91
C LEU A 8 0.38 20.32 -1.30
N LYS A 9 -0.52 21.16 -0.81
CA LYS A 9 -1.83 20.73 -0.29
C LYS A 9 -2.67 20.06 -1.37
N GLU A 10 -2.66 20.61 -2.57
CA GLU A 10 -3.34 20.01 -3.71
C GLU A 10 -2.77 18.63 -4.07
N GLN A 11 -1.44 18.50 -4.14
CA GLN A 11 -0.77 17.22 -4.36
C GLN A 11 -1.12 16.19 -3.28
N GLN A 12 -1.13 16.58 -2.01
CA GLN A 12 -1.51 15.72 -0.90
C GLN A 12 -2.98 15.28 -1.00
N ASN A 13 -3.89 16.18 -1.39
CA ASN A 13 -5.28 15.84 -1.61
C ASN A 13 -5.46 14.87 -2.78
N ASN A 14 -4.76 15.07 -3.88
CA ASN A 14 -4.82 14.20 -5.05
C ASN A 14 -4.32 12.78 -4.70
N ILE A 15 -3.23 12.65 -3.96
CA ILE A 15 -2.74 11.34 -3.50
C ILE A 15 -3.75 10.65 -2.55
N ARG A 16 -4.46 11.40 -1.70
CA ARG A 16 -5.53 10.83 -0.86
C ARG A 16 -6.69 10.31 -1.72
N ILE A 17 -7.08 11.05 -2.75
CA ILE A 17 -8.14 10.63 -3.70
C ILE A 17 -7.71 9.36 -4.45
N ASP A 18 -6.50 9.34 -4.99
CA ASP A 18 -5.97 8.17 -5.69
C ASP A 18 -5.91 6.94 -4.79
N LEU A 19 -5.42 7.10 -3.56
CA LEU A 19 -5.35 6.02 -2.59
C LEU A 19 -6.75 5.49 -2.23
N ALA A 20 -7.72 6.37 -1.99
CA ALA A 20 -9.11 5.97 -1.72
C ALA A 20 -9.73 5.24 -2.93
N ALA A 21 -9.43 5.69 -4.15
CA ALA A 21 -9.87 5.02 -5.37
C ALA A 21 -9.26 3.61 -5.49
N MET A 22 -7.98 3.43 -5.15
CA MET A 22 -7.32 2.11 -5.14
C MET A 22 -8.02 1.14 -4.17
N PHE A 23 -8.38 1.58 -2.96
CA PHE A 23 -9.14 0.76 -2.01
C PHE A 23 -10.48 0.32 -2.60
N ARG A 24 -11.26 1.25 -3.14
CA ARG A 24 -12.58 0.96 -3.73
C ARG A 24 -12.51 0.05 -4.94
N LEU A 25 -11.52 0.25 -5.81
CA LEU A 25 -11.28 -0.63 -6.95
C LEU A 25 -10.91 -2.04 -6.50
N THR A 26 -10.10 -2.17 -5.44
CA THR A 26 -9.72 -3.46 -4.87
C THR A 26 -10.95 -4.22 -4.38
N ALA A 27 -11.87 -3.55 -3.65
CA ALA A 27 -13.14 -4.13 -3.22
C ALA A 27 -14.03 -4.49 -4.42
N MET A 28 -14.14 -3.60 -5.41
CA MET A 28 -14.96 -3.84 -6.61
C MET A 28 -14.50 -5.09 -7.40
N TYR A 29 -13.20 -5.39 -7.39
CA TYR A 29 -12.66 -6.59 -8.03
C TYR A 29 -12.66 -7.83 -7.11
N GLY A 30 -13.08 -7.71 -5.85
CA GLY A 30 -13.07 -8.80 -4.87
C GLY A 30 -11.63 -9.27 -4.53
N TRP A 31 -10.69 -8.33 -4.45
CA TRP A 31 -9.28 -8.60 -4.12
C TRP A 31 -8.95 -8.24 -2.67
N ASP A 32 -9.91 -7.71 -1.94
CA ASP A 32 -9.81 -7.43 -0.53
C ASP A 32 -10.06 -8.71 0.29
N ASP A 33 -9.40 -8.80 1.43
CA ASP A 33 -9.53 -9.90 2.37
C ASP A 33 -9.58 -9.33 3.79
N THR A 34 -10.72 -8.77 4.13
CA THR A 34 -11.02 -8.19 5.45
C THR A 34 -9.90 -7.25 5.95
N VAL A 35 -9.23 -7.60 7.06
CA VAL A 35 -8.15 -6.80 7.68
C VAL A 35 -6.75 -7.18 7.23
N TRP A 36 -6.63 -8.19 6.36
CA TRP A 36 -5.32 -8.72 5.94
C TRP A 36 -4.67 -7.95 4.80
N ASN A 37 -5.45 -7.10 4.12
CA ASN A 37 -4.96 -6.29 3.03
C ASN A 37 -4.66 -4.86 3.49
N HIS A 38 -3.74 -4.22 2.81
CA HIS A 38 -3.36 -2.85 3.09
C HIS A 38 -2.75 -2.17 1.87
N ILE A 39 -3.06 -0.91 1.71
CA ILE A 39 -2.50 -0.06 0.66
C ILE A 39 -2.02 1.21 1.34
N THR A 40 -0.86 1.69 0.95
CA THR A 40 -0.29 2.93 1.49
C THR A 40 0.21 3.83 0.38
N ALA A 41 0.25 5.12 0.66
CA ALA A 41 0.81 6.12 -0.25
C ALA A 41 1.78 7.03 0.50
N ARG A 42 2.88 7.39 -0.16
CA ARG A 42 3.82 8.41 0.34
C ARG A 42 3.16 9.78 0.34
N VAL A 43 3.36 10.53 1.41
CA VAL A 43 2.86 11.89 1.52
C VAL A 43 3.74 12.83 0.68
N PRO A 44 3.19 13.56 -0.30
CA PRO A 44 3.95 14.56 -1.03
C PRO A 44 4.59 15.60 -0.10
N GLY A 45 5.85 15.92 -0.37
CA GLY A 45 6.65 16.85 0.44
C GLY A 45 7.27 16.24 1.68
N SER A 46 7.14 14.91 1.87
CA SER A 46 7.79 14.20 2.98
C SER A 46 8.23 12.81 2.53
N ASP A 47 9.46 12.44 2.84
CA ASP A 47 9.99 11.08 2.58
C ASP A 47 9.67 10.09 3.71
N HIS A 48 9.20 10.59 4.84
CA HIS A 48 9.03 9.84 6.08
C HIS A 48 7.58 9.75 6.56
N HIS A 49 6.61 10.21 5.75
CA HIS A 49 5.20 10.16 6.09
C HIS A 49 4.40 9.38 5.05
N PHE A 50 3.39 8.63 5.52
CA PHE A 50 2.57 7.76 4.70
C PHE A 50 1.08 7.93 5.02
N TYR A 51 0.24 7.83 3.98
CA TYR A 51 -1.20 7.68 4.13
C TYR A 51 -1.58 6.21 4.11
N MET A 52 -2.52 5.82 4.98
CA MET A 52 -3.12 4.50 5.01
C MET A 52 -4.55 4.56 5.55
N HIS A 53 -5.30 3.47 5.47
CA HIS A 53 -6.65 3.43 6.03
C HIS A 53 -6.62 3.09 7.51
N GLN A 54 -7.67 3.50 8.22
CA GLN A 54 -7.93 3.11 9.60
C GLN A 54 -8.21 1.60 9.68
N PHE A 55 -7.72 0.94 10.71
CA PHE A 55 -8.01 -0.48 10.95
C PHE A 55 -9.50 -0.73 11.17
N GLY A 56 -10.02 -1.79 10.59
CA GLY A 56 -11.42 -2.20 10.73
C GLY A 56 -12.40 -1.57 9.74
N LEU A 57 -11.99 -0.57 8.94
CA LEU A 57 -12.81 -0.11 7.82
C LEU A 57 -12.76 -1.13 6.68
N SER A 58 -13.92 -1.42 6.10
CA SER A 58 -13.95 -2.11 4.81
C SER A 58 -13.40 -1.19 3.71
N TYR A 59 -12.86 -1.78 2.66
CA TYR A 59 -12.27 -1.00 1.56
C TYR A 59 -13.29 -0.08 0.85
N GLU A 60 -14.56 -0.46 0.86
CA GLU A 60 -15.66 0.34 0.33
C GLU A 60 -15.93 1.60 1.17
N GLU A 61 -15.61 1.58 2.46
CA GLU A 61 -15.80 2.72 3.36
C GLU A 61 -14.65 3.72 3.32
N VAL A 62 -13.51 3.34 2.71
CA VAL A 62 -12.35 4.22 2.62
C VAL A 62 -12.64 5.39 1.69
N SER A 63 -12.32 6.57 2.16
CA SER A 63 -12.44 7.85 1.45
C SER A 63 -11.19 8.69 1.67
N ALA A 64 -10.98 9.69 0.82
CA ALA A 64 -9.84 10.61 0.96
C ALA A 64 -9.82 11.33 2.33
N SER A 65 -11.00 11.56 2.94
CA SER A 65 -11.14 12.29 4.19
C SER A 65 -10.93 11.44 5.44
N ASN A 66 -11.06 10.10 5.36
CA ASN A 66 -10.88 9.21 6.51
C ASN A 66 -9.55 8.43 6.49
N LEU A 67 -8.67 8.74 5.55
CA LEU A 67 -7.30 8.25 5.58
C LEU A 67 -6.54 8.86 6.73
N ILE A 68 -5.71 8.05 7.38
CA ILE A 68 -4.80 8.49 8.44
C ILE A 68 -3.43 8.80 7.85
N LYS A 69 -2.68 9.64 8.55
CA LYS A 69 -1.27 9.94 8.24
C LYS A 69 -0.39 9.46 9.36
N VAL A 70 0.63 8.70 9.03
CA VAL A 70 1.60 8.14 9.98
C VAL A 70 3.02 8.55 9.61
N ASP A 71 3.91 8.65 10.58
CA ASP A 71 5.34 8.81 10.34
C ASP A 71 6.03 7.45 10.17
N GLU A 72 7.33 7.46 9.89
CA GLU A 72 8.16 6.26 9.69
C GLU A 72 8.28 5.37 10.94
N HIS A 73 7.97 5.89 12.12
CA HIS A 73 7.99 5.17 13.40
C HIS A 73 6.61 4.61 13.79
N GLY A 74 5.58 4.84 12.95
CA GLY A 74 4.21 4.43 13.23
C GLY A 74 3.46 5.38 14.16
N THR A 75 3.94 6.61 14.37
CA THR A 75 3.19 7.63 15.09
C THR A 75 2.10 8.19 14.19
N VAL A 76 0.86 8.15 14.64
CA VAL A 76 -0.25 8.76 13.90
C VAL A 76 -0.21 10.27 14.06
N LEU A 77 -0.02 10.99 12.96
CA LEU A 77 0.05 12.43 12.86
C LEU A 77 -1.32 13.06 12.57
N GLU A 78 -2.18 12.36 11.82
CA GLU A 78 -3.53 12.79 11.47
C GLU A 78 -4.49 11.60 11.51
N GLY A 79 -5.65 11.77 12.14
CA GLY A 79 -6.74 10.79 12.20
C GLY A 79 -6.71 9.87 13.42
N PRO A 80 -7.53 8.82 13.42
CA PRO A 80 -7.59 7.82 14.49
C PRO A 80 -6.29 7.02 14.62
N LYS A 81 -6.01 6.53 15.83
CA LYS A 81 -4.74 5.85 16.14
C LYS A 81 -4.69 4.37 15.75
N ASP A 82 -5.82 3.81 15.32
CA ASP A 82 -5.92 2.38 15.00
C ASP A 82 -5.58 2.13 13.53
N PHE A 83 -4.51 1.39 13.26
CA PHE A 83 -4.10 0.97 11.93
C PHE A 83 -3.47 -0.43 11.95
N ASN A 84 -3.34 -1.07 10.79
CA ASN A 84 -2.69 -2.36 10.65
C ASN A 84 -1.17 -2.23 10.84
N THR A 85 -0.68 -2.52 12.04
CA THR A 85 0.74 -2.42 12.38
C THR A 85 1.61 -3.34 11.54
N ALA A 86 1.17 -4.57 11.26
CA ALA A 86 1.93 -5.51 10.44
C ALA A 86 2.08 -4.99 8.99
N GLY A 87 0.98 -4.51 8.42
CA GLY A 87 1.01 -3.87 7.10
C GLY A 87 1.88 -2.61 7.07
N PHE A 88 1.84 -1.82 8.13
CA PHE A 88 2.68 -0.63 8.27
C PHE A 88 4.18 -0.99 8.23
N ILE A 89 4.63 -1.96 9.04
CA ILE A 89 6.04 -2.37 9.10
C ILE A 89 6.56 -2.75 7.72
N ILE A 90 5.78 -3.53 6.98
CA ILE A 90 6.15 -3.97 5.62
C ILE A 90 6.23 -2.79 4.67
N HIS A 91 5.17 -1.98 4.64
CA HIS A 91 5.05 -0.89 3.67
C HIS A 91 6.01 0.26 3.96
N SER A 92 6.24 0.61 5.23
CA SER A 92 7.23 1.62 5.60
C SER A 92 8.63 1.22 5.16
N ALA A 93 9.03 -0.04 5.38
CA ALA A 93 10.32 -0.55 4.90
C ALA A 93 10.46 -0.44 3.37
N ILE A 94 9.41 -0.76 2.61
CA ILE A 94 9.42 -0.60 1.15
C ILE A 94 9.53 0.87 0.76
N HIS A 95 8.72 1.74 1.36
CA HIS A 95 8.77 3.15 1.07
C HIS A 95 10.14 3.78 1.38
N LEU A 96 10.75 3.44 2.51
CA LEU A 96 12.04 3.99 2.91
C LEU A 96 13.18 3.54 1.99
N ASN A 97 13.16 2.29 1.54
CA ASN A 97 14.18 1.74 0.65
C ASN A 97 13.95 2.06 -0.84
N HIS A 98 12.74 2.48 -1.22
CA HIS A 98 12.36 2.80 -2.60
C HIS A 98 11.69 4.18 -2.67
N PRO A 99 12.45 5.28 -2.61
CA PRO A 99 11.92 6.64 -2.52
C PRO A 99 11.06 7.07 -3.71
N ASN A 100 11.24 6.43 -4.87
CA ASN A 100 10.45 6.72 -6.07
C ASN A 100 9.07 6.04 -6.08
N ASN A 101 8.82 5.07 -5.18
CA ASN A 101 7.54 4.41 -5.09
C ASN A 101 6.54 5.31 -4.35
N LYS A 102 5.51 5.74 -5.09
CA LYS A 102 4.43 6.55 -4.53
C LYS A 102 3.44 5.72 -3.73
N PHE A 103 3.17 4.48 -4.19
CA PHE A 103 2.21 3.57 -3.59
C PHE A 103 2.85 2.22 -3.32
N VAL A 104 2.42 1.57 -2.25
CA VAL A 104 2.67 0.16 -1.95
C VAL A 104 1.33 -0.52 -1.76
N PHE A 105 1.12 -1.63 -2.48
CA PHE A 105 -0.16 -2.31 -2.58
C PHE A 105 -0.01 -3.77 -2.20
N HIS A 106 -0.80 -4.23 -1.23
CA HIS A 106 -0.94 -5.62 -0.85
C HIS A 106 -2.40 -6.06 -0.95
N ALA A 107 -2.65 -7.09 -1.73
CA ALA A 107 -3.98 -7.64 -1.93
C ALA A 107 -3.93 -9.17 -2.09
N HIS A 108 -5.09 -9.81 -1.97
CA HIS A 108 -5.25 -11.25 -2.07
C HIS A 108 -6.15 -11.66 -3.27
N PRO A 109 -5.80 -11.32 -4.53
CA PRO A 109 -6.57 -11.81 -5.67
C PRO A 109 -6.58 -13.34 -5.69
N PRO A 110 -7.73 -14.02 -5.80
CA PRO A 110 -7.80 -15.48 -5.73
C PRO A 110 -6.90 -16.20 -6.74
N SER A 111 -6.78 -15.63 -7.95
CA SER A 111 -5.88 -16.17 -8.99
C SER A 111 -4.40 -16.03 -8.63
N ALA A 112 -4.00 -14.93 -7.97
CA ALA A 112 -2.63 -14.75 -7.50
C ALA A 112 -2.32 -15.72 -6.36
N ILE A 113 -3.23 -15.88 -5.39
CA ILE A 113 -3.09 -16.86 -4.31
C ILE A 113 -2.94 -18.26 -4.89
N ALA A 114 -3.80 -18.65 -5.84
CA ALA A 114 -3.72 -19.94 -6.49
C ALA A 114 -2.37 -20.16 -7.19
N ALA A 115 -1.82 -19.12 -7.84
CA ALA A 115 -0.52 -19.18 -8.50
C ALA A 115 0.62 -19.42 -7.50
N THR A 116 0.55 -18.92 -6.28
CA THR A 116 1.58 -19.15 -5.25
C THR A 116 1.62 -20.57 -4.71
N ALA A 117 0.58 -21.38 -4.95
CA ALA A 117 0.55 -22.80 -4.56
C ALA A 117 1.40 -23.70 -5.47
N PHE A 118 1.83 -23.23 -6.61
CA PHE A 118 2.70 -23.98 -7.52
C PHE A 118 4.17 -23.86 -7.09
N LYS A 119 4.94 -24.93 -7.25
CA LYS A 119 6.40 -24.92 -7.01
C LYS A 119 7.14 -24.00 -7.98
N GLU A 120 6.63 -23.88 -9.19
CA GLU A 120 7.13 -22.99 -10.23
C GLU A 120 5.94 -22.18 -10.73
N ILE A 121 6.10 -20.87 -10.81
CA ILE A 121 5.01 -20.02 -11.33
C ILE A 121 4.82 -20.33 -12.81
N PRO A 122 3.59 -20.64 -13.25
CA PRO A 122 3.29 -20.86 -14.65
C PRO A 122 3.76 -19.67 -15.50
N PHE A 123 4.23 -19.94 -16.71
CA PHE A 123 4.65 -18.91 -17.65
C PHE A 123 3.56 -17.84 -17.77
N LEU A 124 3.96 -16.59 -17.56
CA LEU A 124 3.10 -15.44 -17.82
C LEU A 124 2.85 -15.39 -19.32
N VAL A 125 1.60 -15.57 -19.72
CA VAL A 125 1.19 -15.55 -21.13
C VAL A 125 0.39 -14.31 -21.45
N GLN A 126 0.45 -13.83 -22.67
CA GLN A 126 -0.28 -12.68 -23.19
C GLN A 126 -0.03 -11.40 -22.39
N ASP A 127 -1.12 -10.68 -22.09
CA ASP A 127 -1.10 -9.34 -21.50
C ASP A 127 -0.48 -9.30 -20.10
N SER A 128 -0.52 -10.41 -19.34
CA SER A 128 0.12 -10.48 -18.03
C SER A 128 1.63 -10.27 -18.09
N SER A 129 2.29 -10.69 -19.16
CA SER A 129 3.73 -10.46 -19.35
C SER A 129 4.09 -8.98 -19.55
N MET A 130 3.15 -8.17 -20.00
CA MET A 130 3.32 -6.74 -20.21
C MET A 130 3.07 -5.91 -18.93
N LEU A 131 2.27 -6.45 -18.00
CA LEU A 131 1.93 -5.77 -16.75
C LEU A 131 3.00 -5.94 -15.66
N PHE A 132 3.77 -7.03 -15.69
CA PHE A 132 4.76 -7.34 -14.68
C PHE A 132 6.18 -7.10 -15.20
N GLY A 133 6.81 -6.01 -14.77
CA GLY A 133 8.20 -5.72 -15.12
C GLY A 133 9.17 -6.76 -14.55
N LYS A 134 9.09 -7.06 -13.26
CA LYS A 134 9.88 -8.06 -12.56
C LYS A 134 9.05 -8.76 -11.50
N LEU A 135 8.88 -10.07 -11.65
CA LEU A 135 8.27 -10.92 -10.64
C LEU A 135 9.35 -11.41 -9.68
N VAL A 136 9.17 -11.15 -8.39
CA VAL A 136 10.02 -11.67 -7.33
C VAL A 136 9.18 -12.60 -6.48
N ILE A 137 9.60 -13.85 -6.36
CA ILE A 137 8.98 -14.82 -5.46
C ILE A 137 9.73 -14.75 -4.14
N MET A 138 9.03 -14.39 -3.08
CA MET A 138 9.56 -14.40 -1.72
C MET A 138 9.04 -15.62 -0.97
N ASN A 139 9.96 -16.40 -0.42
CA ASN A 139 9.57 -17.44 0.54
C ASN A 139 9.20 -16.75 1.86
N GLY A 140 8.06 -17.09 2.45
CA GLY A 140 7.57 -16.45 3.68
C GLY A 140 8.56 -16.48 4.86
N LYS A 141 9.54 -17.41 4.85
CA LYS A 141 10.63 -17.44 5.84
C LYS A 141 11.67 -16.34 5.59
N ASP A 142 11.97 -16.05 4.34
CA ASP A 142 12.96 -15.02 3.97
C ASP A 142 12.42 -13.62 4.25
N TYR A 143 11.12 -13.45 4.14
CA TYR A 143 10.41 -12.21 4.43
C TYR A 143 10.56 -11.76 5.90
N LEU A 144 10.31 -12.69 6.84
CA LEU A 144 10.48 -12.42 8.28
C LEU A 144 11.94 -12.19 8.67
N LEU A 145 12.88 -12.89 8.05
CA LEU A 145 14.31 -12.74 8.32
C LEU A 145 14.88 -11.42 7.79
N THR A 146 14.34 -10.87 6.71
CA THR A 146 14.78 -9.58 6.16
C THR A 146 14.30 -8.41 7.03
N LEU A 147 13.11 -8.50 7.61
CA LEU A 147 12.56 -7.47 8.50
C LEU A 147 13.15 -7.51 9.92
N MET A 148 13.77 -8.61 10.33
CA MET A 148 14.36 -8.80 11.68
C MET A 148 15.88 -8.54 11.72
N LYS A 149 16.50 -8.16 10.61
CA LYS A 149 17.95 -7.95 10.53
C LYS A 149 18.41 -6.51 10.67
N ASP A 150 17.49 -5.57 10.81
CA ASP A 150 17.71 -4.16 11.13
C ASP A 150 17.14 -3.87 12.53
#